data_f875665bcb06c7a096ae183a3896efb3
#
_entry.id   f875665bcb06c7a096ae183a3896efb3
#
_cell.length_a   1.000
_cell.length_b   1.000
_cell.length_c   1.000
_cell.angle_alpha   90.00
_cell.angle_beta   90.00
_cell.angle_gamma   90.00
#
_symmetry.space_group_name_H-M   'P 1'
#
loop_
_entity.id
_entity.type
_entity.pdbx_description
1 polymer ?
#
loop_
_entity_poly.entity_id
_entity_poly.type
_entity_poly.pdbx_seq_one_letter_code
_entity_poly.pdbx_strand_id
1 'polypeptide(L)'
;RAANRTARHNVYAYRLREGNRERYSDDGEPAKTAGTPALEVLQHSGLTDLIVVVTRYFGGVLLGTGGLVRAYTTATARALENAEVVTVRSVVELSVTVDYSLYERASLLIDAAGAKQAAPQFTDRVTLCWQMPEHTEGPLLEQLRELTRGSAQVTVSDPFYAPF
;
A
#
# COMPACT_ATOMS: atom_id res chain seq x y z
N ARG A 1 -5.89 22.00 -1.27
CA ARG A 1 -6.25 23.45 -1.20
C ARG A 1 -7.65 23.65 -0.61
N ALA A 2 -8.61 22.80 -0.91
CA ALA A 2 -9.98 22.96 -0.37
C ALA A 2 -10.02 22.90 1.17
N ALA A 3 -9.25 22.01 1.79
CA ALA A 3 -9.17 21.87 3.25
C ALA A 3 -8.35 22.98 3.94
N ASN A 4 -7.44 23.65 3.22
CA ASN A 4 -6.49 24.63 3.77
C ASN A 4 -6.56 25.95 2.97
N ARG A 5 -7.74 26.58 2.95
CA ARG A 5 -8.04 27.75 2.09
C ARG A 5 -7.18 28.98 2.36
N THR A 6 -6.73 29.17 3.59
CA THR A 6 -5.92 30.32 4.03
C THR A 6 -4.42 30.08 3.93
N ALA A 7 -4.00 28.86 3.62
CA ALA A 7 -2.60 28.52 3.42
C ALA A 7 -2.10 29.13 2.10
N ARG A 8 -0.90 29.72 2.13
CA ARG A 8 -0.26 30.30 0.94
C ARG A 8 0.46 29.27 0.10
N HIS A 9 1.01 28.23 0.73
CA HIS A 9 1.84 27.22 0.09
C HIS A 9 1.35 25.83 0.43
N ASN A 10 1.14 25.02 -0.60
CA ASN A 10 0.84 23.58 -0.49
C ASN A 10 1.88 22.86 -1.35
N VAL A 11 3.10 22.80 -0.82
CA VAL A 11 4.25 22.15 -1.43
C VAL A 11 3.99 20.67 -1.53
N TYR A 12 4.35 20.03 -2.64
CA TYR A 12 4.23 18.60 -2.77
C TYR A 12 5.47 17.95 -3.39
N ALA A 13 5.69 16.69 -3.07
CA ALA A 13 6.60 15.81 -3.76
C ALA A 13 6.00 14.41 -3.83
N TYR A 14 6.26 13.67 -4.90
CA TYR A 14 5.83 12.28 -5.03
C TYR A 14 6.86 11.42 -5.74
N ARG A 15 6.81 10.12 -5.46
CA ARG A 15 7.52 9.07 -6.15
C ARG A 15 6.57 7.94 -6.51
N LEU A 16 6.59 7.51 -7.77
CA LEU A 16 5.78 6.40 -8.27
C LEU A 16 6.71 5.32 -8.82
N ARG A 17 6.45 4.07 -8.46
CA ARG A 17 7.16 2.89 -8.96
C ARG A 17 7.00 2.77 -10.48
N GLU A 18 5.78 2.95 -10.98
CA GLU A 18 5.49 2.87 -12.40
C GLU A 18 6.23 3.97 -13.17
N GLY A 19 7.13 3.55 -14.06
CA GLY A 19 7.96 4.45 -14.86
C GLY A 19 8.98 5.25 -14.07
N ASN A 20 9.24 4.90 -12.80
CA ASN A 20 10.16 5.59 -11.90
C ASN A 20 9.96 7.11 -11.90
N ARG A 21 8.69 7.53 -11.80
CA ARG A 21 8.30 8.94 -11.93
C ARG A 21 8.42 9.68 -10.62
N GLU A 22 9.11 10.80 -10.64
CA GLU A 22 9.26 11.71 -9.50
C GLU A 22 8.88 13.13 -9.92
N ARG A 23 8.19 13.85 -9.05
CA ARG A 23 7.87 15.26 -9.22
C ARG A 23 7.77 15.98 -7.90
N TYR A 24 8.00 17.29 -7.96
CA TYR A 24 7.74 18.21 -6.86
C TYR A 24 7.22 19.55 -7.34
N SER A 25 6.74 20.37 -6.41
CA SER A 25 6.41 21.77 -6.63
C SER A 25 6.69 22.56 -5.36
N ASP A 26 7.35 23.69 -5.51
CA ASP A 26 7.56 24.66 -4.42
C ASP A 26 6.29 25.47 -4.10
N ASP A 27 5.26 25.42 -4.94
CA ASP A 27 3.96 26.12 -4.80
C ASP A 27 4.10 27.57 -4.30
N GLY A 28 4.98 28.36 -4.93
CA GLY A 28 5.22 29.76 -4.62
C GLY A 28 6.24 30.05 -3.52
N GLU A 29 6.86 29.04 -2.91
CA GLU A 29 8.08 29.25 -2.12
C GLU A 29 9.26 29.56 -3.04
N PRO A 30 10.35 30.15 -2.55
CA PRO A 30 11.57 30.35 -3.33
C PRO A 30 12.06 29.03 -3.96
N ALA A 31 12.51 29.09 -5.20
CA ALA A 31 12.88 27.92 -5.98
C ALA A 31 13.83 26.97 -5.22
N LYS A 32 13.51 25.67 -5.20
CA LYS A 32 14.30 24.60 -4.58
C LYS A 32 14.43 24.69 -3.05
N THR A 33 13.61 25.49 -2.36
CA THR A 33 13.68 25.60 -0.91
C THR A 33 12.65 24.75 -0.18
N ALA A 34 11.70 24.14 -0.91
CA ALA A 34 10.58 23.42 -0.33
C ALA A 34 10.34 22.06 -1.02
N GLY A 35 9.98 22.06 -2.28
CA GLY A 35 9.66 20.83 -3.00
C GLY A 35 10.86 19.93 -3.25
N THR A 36 12.04 20.49 -3.58
CA THR A 36 13.29 19.73 -3.72
C THR A 36 13.69 19.05 -2.41
N PRO A 37 13.78 19.74 -1.25
CA PRO A 37 14.07 19.10 0.03
C PRO A 37 13.05 18.00 0.40
N ALA A 38 11.77 18.21 0.11
CA ALA A 38 10.75 17.18 0.34
C ALA A 38 10.99 15.94 -0.54
N LEU A 39 11.30 16.12 -1.84
CA LEU A 39 11.61 15.01 -2.73
C LEU A 39 12.88 14.25 -2.29
N GLU A 40 13.94 14.95 -1.88
CA GLU A 40 15.16 14.33 -1.39
C GLU A 40 14.90 13.41 -0.18
N VAL A 41 14.03 13.82 0.75
CA VAL A 41 13.60 12.95 1.88
C VAL A 41 12.90 11.69 1.36
N LEU A 42 11.99 11.80 0.38
CA LEU A 42 11.34 10.64 -0.21
C LEU A 42 12.34 9.71 -0.90
N GLN A 43 13.32 10.25 -1.59
CA GLN A 43 14.38 9.47 -2.25
C GLN A 43 15.23 8.69 -1.25
N HIS A 44 15.66 9.33 -0.16
CA HIS A 44 16.46 8.69 0.88
C HIS A 44 15.68 7.63 1.68
N SER A 45 14.36 7.76 1.78
CA SER A 45 13.52 6.76 2.46
C SER A 45 13.44 5.40 1.72
N GLY A 46 13.75 5.37 0.42
CA GLY A 46 13.58 4.19 -0.42
C GLY A 46 12.11 3.82 -0.73
N LEU A 47 11.14 4.54 -0.16
CA LEU A 47 9.72 4.28 -0.39
C LEU A 47 9.28 4.75 -1.79
N THR A 48 8.27 4.06 -2.34
CA THR A 48 7.63 4.39 -3.63
C THR A 48 6.11 4.39 -3.49
N ASP A 49 5.42 4.86 -4.54
CA ASP A 49 3.95 4.95 -4.60
C ASP A 49 3.37 5.81 -3.47
N LEU A 50 4.03 6.96 -3.22
CA LEU A 50 3.63 7.91 -2.19
C LEU A 50 3.65 9.34 -2.71
N ILE A 51 2.86 10.17 -2.05
CA ILE A 51 2.87 11.62 -2.18
C ILE A 51 2.90 12.26 -0.80
N VAL A 52 3.73 13.29 -0.63
CA VAL A 52 3.70 14.16 0.53
C VAL A 52 3.20 15.54 0.13
N VAL A 53 2.38 16.14 0.97
CA VAL A 53 1.93 17.54 0.84
C VAL A 53 2.23 18.24 2.15
N VAL A 54 3.06 19.29 2.08
CA VAL A 54 3.37 20.15 3.24
C VAL A 54 2.69 21.49 3.06
N THR A 55 1.72 21.75 3.92
CA THR A 55 0.95 22.99 3.91
C THR A 55 1.55 23.99 4.88
N ARG A 56 1.92 25.17 4.37
CA ARG A 56 2.48 26.25 5.18
C ARG A 56 1.55 27.45 5.25
N TYR A 57 1.34 27.90 6.48
CA TYR A 57 0.71 29.16 6.80
C TYR A 57 1.77 30.21 7.12
N PHE A 58 1.77 31.34 6.42
CA PHE A 58 2.72 32.40 6.67
C PHE A 58 2.30 33.23 7.88
N GLY A 59 3.10 33.19 8.93
CA GLY A 59 2.83 33.91 10.19
C GLY A 59 3.56 35.26 10.32
N GLY A 60 4.02 35.86 9.23
CA GLY A 60 4.70 37.18 9.25
C GLY A 60 6.22 37.14 9.50
N VAL A 61 6.77 35.96 9.83
CA VAL A 61 8.22 35.79 10.07
C VAL A 61 8.88 35.11 8.87
N LEU A 62 9.93 35.72 8.34
CA LEU A 62 10.73 35.17 7.25
C LEU A 62 11.74 34.15 7.82
N LEU A 63 11.67 32.90 7.35
CA LEU A 63 12.60 31.83 7.76
C LEU A 63 13.97 31.89 7.05
N GLY A 64 14.05 32.62 5.94
CA GLY A 64 15.17 32.54 5.01
C GLY A 64 15.23 31.21 4.26
N THR A 65 16.07 31.14 3.22
CA THR A 65 16.17 29.93 2.37
C THR A 65 16.60 28.71 3.15
N GLY A 66 17.62 28.81 3.99
CA GLY A 66 18.09 27.71 4.84
C GLY A 66 17.08 27.27 5.90
N GLY A 67 16.28 28.20 6.43
CA GLY A 67 15.20 27.90 7.37
C GLY A 67 14.05 27.16 6.68
N LEU A 68 13.71 27.53 5.45
CA LEU A 68 12.72 26.85 4.63
C LEU A 68 13.14 25.41 4.32
N VAL A 69 14.35 25.20 3.82
CA VAL A 69 14.90 23.88 3.54
C VAL A 69 14.77 22.98 4.77
N ARG A 70 15.25 23.43 5.94
CA ARG A 70 15.14 22.65 7.19
C ARG A 70 13.69 22.34 7.58
N ALA A 71 12.80 23.32 7.47
CA ALA A 71 11.41 23.16 7.85
C ALA A 71 10.70 22.10 6.97
N TYR A 72 10.87 22.18 5.64
CA TYR A 72 10.26 21.23 4.70
C TYR A 72 10.89 19.83 4.82
N THR A 73 12.22 19.71 4.96
CA THR A 73 12.89 18.45 5.23
C THR A 73 12.35 17.80 6.51
N THR A 74 12.29 18.56 7.62
CA THR A 74 11.83 18.03 8.91
C THR A 74 10.35 17.62 8.86
N ALA A 75 9.49 18.45 8.26
CA ALA A 75 8.07 18.16 8.15
C ALA A 75 7.81 16.88 7.33
N THR A 76 8.53 16.71 6.21
CA THR A 76 8.43 15.52 5.37
C THR A 76 8.94 14.28 6.10
N ALA A 77 10.10 14.34 6.75
CA ALA A 77 10.64 13.22 7.52
C ALA A 77 9.67 12.75 8.62
N ARG A 78 9.12 13.69 9.40
CA ARG A 78 8.13 13.37 10.45
C ARG A 78 6.82 12.79 9.89
N ALA A 79 6.40 13.23 8.71
CA ALA A 79 5.24 12.64 8.05
C ALA A 79 5.48 11.17 7.69
N LEU A 80 6.66 10.83 7.17
CA LEU A 80 7.04 9.44 6.87
C LEU A 80 7.19 8.59 8.12
N GLU A 81 7.80 9.12 9.19
CA GLU A 81 7.95 8.42 10.48
C GLU A 81 6.59 8.01 11.10
N ASN A 82 5.53 8.77 10.81
CA ASN A 82 4.19 8.52 11.31
C ASN A 82 3.25 7.89 10.27
N ALA A 83 3.76 7.52 9.10
CA ALA A 83 2.97 6.86 8.06
C ALA A 83 2.94 5.35 8.27
N GLU A 84 1.80 4.74 7.95
CA GLU A 84 1.73 3.30 7.82
C GLU A 84 2.36 2.88 6.49
N VAL A 85 3.46 2.14 6.55
CA VAL A 85 4.17 1.64 5.38
C VAL A 85 3.77 0.20 5.14
N VAL A 86 3.29 -0.10 3.94
CA VAL A 86 2.90 -1.44 3.52
C VAL A 86 3.82 -1.96 2.42
N THR A 87 4.12 -3.24 2.45
CA THR A 87 4.82 -3.90 1.34
C THR A 87 3.81 -4.29 0.28
N VAL A 88 4.02 -3.83 -0.95
CA VAL A 88 3.18 -4.22 -2.10
C VAL A 88 3.86 -5.37 -2.83
N ARG A 89 3.14 -6.49 -3.03
CA ARG A 89 3.61 -7.69 -3.74
C ARG A 89 2.69 -8.06 -4.87
N SER A 90 3.20 -8.81 -5.85
CA SER A 90 2.35 -9.54 -6.80
C SER A 90 1.64 -10.66 -6.05
N VAL A 91 0.32 -10.65 -6.08
CA VAL A 91 -0.54 -11.62 -5.41
C VAL A 91 -1.57 -12.18 -6.39
N VAL A 92 -2.08 -13.35 -6.07
CA VAL A 92 -3.26 -13.93 -6.72
C VAL A 92 -4.40 -14.03 -5.71
N GLU A 93 -5.62 -13.87 -6.19
CA GLU A 93 -6.83 -14.15 -5.43
C GLU A 93 -7.35 -15.53 -5.81
N LEU A 94 -7.64 -16.33 -4.80
CA LEU A 94 -8.13 -17.68 -4.99
C LEU A 94 -9.49 -17.84 -4.30
N SER A 95 -10.29 -18.74 -4.85
CA SER A 95 -11.55 -19.12 -4.21
C SER A 95 -11.82 -20.61 -4.36
N VAL A 96 -12.47 -21.19 -3.33
CA VAL A 96 -12.94 -22.55 -3.32
C VAL A 96 -14.31 -22.65 -2.66
N THR A 97 -15.18 -23.45 -3.21
CA THR A 97 -16.48 -23.77 -2.58
C THR A 97 -16.45 -25.20 -2.07
N VAL A 98 -16.66 -25.36 -0.75
CA VAL A 98 -16.62 -26.65 -0.06
C VAL A 98 -17.91 -26.91 0.73
N ASP A 99 -18.15 -28.16 1.09
CA ASP A 99 -19.24 -28.51 1.99
C ASP A 99 -18.92 -28.05 3.42
N TYR A 100 -19.94 -27.78 4.24
CA TYR A 100 -19.80 -27.35 5.62
C TYR A 100 -18.88 -28.25 6.46
N SER A 101 -18.90 -29.56 6.21
CA SER A 101 -18.05 -30.53 6.91
C SER A 101 -16.55 -30.38 6.64
N LEU A 102 -16.18 -29.71 5.56
CA LEU A 102 -14.79 -29.46 5.15
C LEU A 102 -14.31 -28.05 5.43
N TYR A 103 -15.23 -27.13 5.76
CA TYR A 103 -14.95 -25.69 5.93
C TYR A 103 -13.79 -25.41 6.89
N GLU A 104 -13.89 -25.91 8.13
CA GLU A 104 -12.88 -25.62 9.15
C GLU A 104 -11.48 -26.12 8.73
N ARG A 105 -11.43 -27.34 8.15
CA ARG A 105 -10.17 -27.91 7.71
C ARG A 105 -9.56 -27.15 6.53
N ALA A 106 -10.39 -26.72 5.57
CA ALA A 106 -9.95 -25.91 4.44
C ALA A 106 -9.43 -24.54 4.92
N SER A 107 -10.17 -23.88 5.83
CA SER A 107 -9.76 -22.59 6.41
C SER A 107 -8.42 -22.69 7.14
N LEU A 108 -8.20 -23.76 7.94
CA LEU A 108 -6.93 -23.99 8.62
C LEU A 108 -5.75 -24.21 7.67
N LEU A 109 -5.96 -24.91 6.55
CA LEU A 109 -4.92 -25.09 5.53
C LEU A 109 -4.55 -23.74 4.87
N ILE A 110 -5.55 -22.90 4.57
CA ILE A 110 -5.34 -21.57 3.97
C ILE A 110 -4.58 -20.67 4.95
N ASP A 111 -4.95 -20.67 6.24
CA ASP A 111 -4.24 -19.90 7.28
C ASP A 111 -2.79 -20.40 7.46
N ALA A 112 -2.59 -21.71 7.51
CA ALA A 112 -1.26 -22.31 7.64
C ALA A 112 -0.33 -21.98 6.46
N ALA A 113 -0.89 -21.73 5.27
CA ALA A 113 -0.15 -21.30 4.09
C ALA A 113 0.23 -19.79 4.15
N GLY A 114 -0.15 -19.05 5.20
CA GLY A 114 0.12 -17.63 5.34
C GLY A 114 -0.71 -16.76 4.40
N ALA A 115 -1.83 -17.26 3.92
CA ALA A 115 -2.74 -16.52 3.05
C ALA A 115 -3.60 -15.52 3.85
N LYS A 116 -4.01 -14.43 3.20
CA LYS A 116 -4.96 -13.47 3.77
C LYS A 116 -6.38 -13.85 3.37
N GLN A 117 -7.13 -14.45 4.29
CA GLN A 117 -8.51 -14.82 4.05
C GLN A 117 -9.45 -13.60 4.10
N ALA A 118 -10.41 -13.56 3.17
CA ALA A 118 -11.60 -12.71 3.26
C ALA A 118 -12.68 -13.41 4.11
N ALA A 119 -13.72 -12.66 4.50
CA ALA A 119 -14.86 -13.24 5.19
C ALA A 119 -15.53 -14.34 4.33
N PRO A 120 -15.73 -15.56 4.87
CA PRO A 120 -16.36 -16.64 4.13
C PRO A 120 -17.82 -16.34 3.80
N GLN A 121 -18.29 -16.86 2.67
CA GLN A 121 -19.68 -16.74 2.25
C GLN A 121 -20.41 -18.06 2.52
N PHE A 122 -21.46 -17.99 3.32
CA PHE A 122 -22.28 -19.14 3.71
C PHE A 122 -23.59 -19.15 2.94
N THR A 123 -23.79 -20.20 2.13
CA THR A 123 -25.03 -20.47 1.40
C THR A 123 -25.45 -21.92 1.64
N ASP A 124 -25.84 -22.68 0.63
CA ASP A 124 -25.97 -24.16 0.65
C ASP A 124 -24.58 -24.84 0.82
N ARG A 125 -23.53 -24.16 0.44
CA ARG A 125 -22.14 -24.52 0.63
C ARG A 125 -21.35 -23.32 1.16
N VAL A 126 -20.07 -23.51 1.51
CA VAL A 126 -19.20 -22.43 2.00
C VAL A 126 -18.20 -22.06 0.93
N THR A 127 -18.16 -20.79 0.54
CA THR A 127 -17.13 -20.26 -0.36
C THR A 127 -16.08 -19.51 0.47
N LEU A 128 -14.83 -19.96 0.35
CA LEU A 128 -13.65 -19.35 0.92
C LEU A 128 -12.92 -18.56 -0.18
N CYS A 129 -12.56 -17.32 0.12
CA CYS A 129 -11.73 -16.46 -0.74
C CYS A 129 -10.51 -16.00 0.04
N TRP A 130 -9.35 -15.99 -0.61
CA TRP A 130 -8.10 -15.54 0.01
C TRP A 130 -7.13 -14.99 -1.01
N GLN A 131 -6.14 -14.23 -0.54
CA GLN A 131 -5.03 -13.73 -1.33
C GLN A 131 -3.73 -14.32 -0.81
N MET A 132 -2.80 -14.59 -1.69
CA MET A 132 -1.46 -15.05 -1.36
C MET A 132 -0.44 -14.61 -2.43
N PRO A 133 0.87 -14.55 -2.10
CA PRO A 133 1.88 -14.19 -3.08
C PRO A 133 1.84 -15.10 -4.30
N GLU A 134 1.93 -14.52 -5.49
CA GLU A 134 2.03 -15.23 -6.76
C GLU A 134 3.17 -16.29 -6.71
N HIS A 135 2.94 -17.45 -7.33
CA HIS A 135 3.85 -18.59 -7.37
C HIS A 135 4.07 -19.33 -6.03
N THR A 136 3.30 -19.02 -4.98
CA THR A 136 3.35 -19.74 -3.70
C THR A 136 2.14 -20.65 -3.47
N GLU A 137 1.16 -20.64 -4.37
CA GLU A 137 -0.12 -21.31 -4.24
C GLU A 137 -0.06 -22.84 -4.40
N GLY A 138 0.94 -23.36 -5.13
CA GLY A 138 1.02 -24.78 -5.52
C GLY A 138 0.82 -25.77 -4.37
N PRO A 139 1.59 -25.68 -3.26
CA PRO A 139 1.44 -26.59 -2.13
C PRO A 139 0.06 -26.58 -1.49
N LEU A 140 -0.57 -25.38 -1.37
CA LEU A 140 -1.92 -25.24 -0.82
C LEU A 140 -2.98 -25.84 -1.75
N LEU A 141 -2.84 -25.65 -3.06
CA LEU A 141 -3.75 -26.23 -4.05
C LEU A 141 -3.75 -27.76 -3.98
N GLU A 142 -2.59 -28.38 -3.81
CA GLU A 142 -2.49 -29.84 -3.68
C GLU A 142 -3.16 -30.33 -2.38
N GLN A 143 -2.93 -29.65 -1.25
CA GLN A 143 -3.56 -29.99 0.03
C GLN A 143 -5.10 -29.85 -0.02
N LEU A 144 -5.62 -28.79 -0.67
CA LEU A 144 -7.06 -28.61 -0.87
C LEU A 144 -7.65 -29.68 -1.79
N ARG A 145 -6.91 -30.07 -2.83
CA ARG A 145 -7.30 -31.15 -3.72
C ARG A 145 -7.39 -32.48 -2.98
N GLU A 146 -6.42 -32.81 -2.14
CA GLU A 146 -6.44 -34.00 -1.30
C GLU A 146 -7.60 -33.96 -0.30
N LEU A 147 -7.78 -32.83 0.41
CA LEU A 147 -8.86 -32.65 1.38
C LEU A 147 -10.24 -32.91 0.76
N THR A 148 -10.46 -32.40 -0.45
CA THR A 148 -11.73 -32.50 -1.17
C THR A 148 -11.82 -33.75 -2.06
N ARG A 149 -10.78 -34.57 -2.10
CA ARG A 149 -10.65 -35.72 -3.01
C ARG A 149 -10.87 -35.33 -4.48
N GLY A 150 -10.44 -34.13 -4.85
CA GLY A 150 -10.61 -33.57 -6.19
C GLY A 150 -12.02 -33.09 -6.53
N SER A 151 -12.96 -33.08 -5.58
CA SER A 151 -14.37 -32.68 -5.84
C SER A 151 -14.57 -31.16 -5.88
N ALA A 152 -13.70 -30.37 -5.25
CA ALA A 152 -13.76 -28.93 -5.28
C ALA A 152 -12.72 -28.35 -6.25
N GLN A 153 -13.20 -27.42 -7.10
CA GLN A 153 -12.33 -26.68 -8.01
C GLN A 153 -11.92 -25.37 -7.37
N VAL A 154 -10.61 -25.10 -7.32
CA VAL A 154 -10.07 -23.79 -6.92
C VAL A 154 -9.97 -22.91 -8.15
N THR A 155 -10.51 -21.70 -8.06
CA THR A 155 -10.34 -20.65 -9.07
C THR A 155 -9.15 -19.77 -8.66
N VAL A 156 -8.32 -19.38 -9.62
CA VAL A 156 -7.16 -18.50 -9.40
C VAL A 156 -7.30 -17.32 -10.35
N SER A 157 -7.17 -16.10 -9.84
CA SER A 157 -7.19 -14.88 -10.66
C SER A 157 -5.90 -14.67 -11.43
N ASP A 158 -5.92 -13.74 -12.38
CA ASP A 158 -4.69 -13.13 -12.88
C ASP A 158 -3.96 -12.41 -11.73
N PRO A 159 -2.60 -12.35 -11.76
CA PRO A 159 -1.82 -11.65 -10.73
C PRO A 159 -2.10 -10.15 -10.74
N PHE A 160 -2.09 -9.56 -9.53
CA PHE A 160 -2.19 -8.12 -9.35
C PHE A 160 -1.36 -7.66 -8.15
N TYR A 161 -1.09 -6.35 -8.07
CA TYR A 161 -0.32 -5.81 -6.96
C TYR A 161 -1.23 -5.38 -5.81
N ALA A 162 -0.96 -5.90 -4.61
CA ALA A 162 -1.70 -5.56 -3.39
C ALA A 162 -0.76 -5.47 -2.18
N PRO A 163 -1.17 -4.77 -1.11
CA PRO A 163 -0.50 -4.83 0.19
C PRO A 163 -0.55 -6.24 0.76
N PHE A 164 0.64 -6.80 1.02
CA PHE A 164 0.73 -8.17 1.53
C PHE A 164 1.85 -8.34 2.55
#